data_3f1182eff138e7e7ba14e2d6f857b862
#
_entry.id   3f1182eff138e7e7ba14e2d6f857b862
#
_cell.length_a   1.000
_cell.length_b   1.000
_cell.length_c   1.000
_cell.angle_alpha   90.00
_cell.angle_beta   90.00
_cell.angle_gamma   90.00
#
_symmetry.space_group_name_H-M   'P 1'
#
loop_
_entity.id
_entity.type
_entity.pdbx_description
1 polymer ?
#
loop_
_entity_poly.entity_id
_entity_poly.type
_entity_poly.pdbx_seq_one_letter_code
_entity_poly.pdbx_strand_id
1 'polypeptide(L)'
;MRLPTIEDFDGDTESSVLMFRDTGIAVTRSGWAALELHLSAQKGALHPSIGVRVARILEIPQFDTAIREACLLIEVRIRDIIGSDAYGQPLVTEFDTSLRATAKFLPSQLKTVNLDIRTAFKFVRNPYMHGLHEMTSVQCYALLSRLSRVLVMLDQIQDIFARSADEERAV
;
A
#
# COMPACT_ATOMS: atom_id res chain seq x y z
N MET A 1 26.21 1.35 -12.40
CA MET A 1 25.96 -0.10 -12.42
C MET A 1 24.94 -0.36 -13.51
N ARG A 2 25.30 -1.06 -14.60
CA ARG A 2 24.38 -1.31 -15.71
C ARG A 2 23.47 -2.48 -15.33
N LEU A 3 22.15 -2.29 -15.39
CA LEU A 3 21.22 -3.40 -15.25
C LEU A 3 21.40 -4.34 -16.46
N PRO A 4 21.45 -5.66 -16.25
CA PRO A 4 21.53 -6.62 -17.35
C PRO A 4 20.30 -6.49 -18.24
N THR A 5 20.49 -6.54 -19.55
CA THR A 5 19.42 -6.57 -20.54
C THR A 5 18.89 -8.00 -20.70
N ILE A 6 17.70 -8.15 -21.30
CA ILE A 6 17.09 -9.46 -21.57
C ILE A 6 18.03 -10.36 -22.38
N GLU A 7 18.85 -9.77 -23.27
CA GLU A 7 19.83 -10.47 -24.11
C GLU A 7 20.96 -11.11 -23.31
N ASP A 8 21.23 -10.62 -22.09
CA ASP A 8 22.26 -11.16 -21.19
C ASP A 8 21.86 -12.51 -20.57
N PHE A 9 20.66 -13.03 -20.84
CA PHE A 9 20.05 -14.19 -20.17
C PHE A 9 19.73 -15.39 -21.08
N ASP A 10 20.28 -15.40 -22.31
CA ASP A 10 20.09 -16.52 -23.27
C ASP A 10 20.97 -17.73 -22.92
N GLY A 11 20.69 -18.33 -21.78
CA GLY A 11 21.38 -19.56 -21.36
C GLY A 11 20.52 -20.40 -20.43
N ASP A 12 20.21 -21.57 -20.84
CA ASP A 12 19.85 -22.86 -20.20
C ASP A 12 19.27 -22.94 -18.77
N THR A 13 18.62 -21.93 -18.27
CA THR A 13 17.93 -21.98 -16.94
C THR A 13 16.45 -21.77 -17.06
N GLU A 14 15.77 -22.65 -17.81
CA GLU A 14 14.31 -22.60 -18.00
C GLU A 14 13.48 -22.80 -16.72
N SER A 15 14.09 -23.23 -15.61
CA SER A 15 13.35 -23.54 -14.38
C SER A 15 13.50 -22.53 -13.24
N SER A 16 14.39 -21.56 -13.34
CA SER A 16 14.63 -20.60 -12.25
C SER A 16 14.09 -19.22 -12.58
N VAL A 17 13.26 -18.67 -11.67
CA VAL A 17 12.73 -17.31 -11.78
C VAL A 17 13.83 -16.26 -11.57
N LEU A 18 14.82 -16.56 -10.74
CA LEU A 18 15.94 -15.69 -10.40
C LEU A 18 17.27 -16.35 -10.72
N MET A 19 18.22 -15.56 -11.21
CA MET A 19 19.61 -15.95 -11.37
C MET A 19 20.50 -15.11 -10.45
N PHE A 20 21.47 -15.79 -9.81
CA PHE A 20 22.51 -15.14 -9.02
C PHE A 20 23.76 -15.03 -9.88
N ARG A 21 24.30 -13.81 -10.01
CA ARG A 21 25.57 -13.52 -10.67
C ARG A 21 26.47 -12.77 -9.71
N ASP A 22 27.76 -12.74 -9.99
CA ASP A 22 28.78 -12.01 -9.20
C ASP A 22 28.43 -10.51 -9.00
N THR A 23 27.61 -9.95 -9.88
CA THR A 23 27.17 -8.55 -9.86
C THR A 23 25.78 -8.33 -9.26
N GLY A 24 25.08 -9.38 -8.82
CA GLY A 24 23.75 -9.24 -8.20
C GLY A 24 22.74 -10.30 -8.63
N ILE A 25 21.48 -10.02 -8.35
CA ILE A 25 20.34 -10.87 -8.71
C ILE A 25 19.70 -10.34 -9.99
N ALA A 26 19.45 -11.22 -10.93
CA ALA A 26 18.75 -10.90 -12.16
C ALA A 26 17.52 -11.81 -12.33
N VAL A 27 16.51 -11.31 -13.04
CA VAL A 27 15.29 -12.07 -13.34
C VAL A 27 15.44 -12.70 -14.73
N THR A 28 15.21 -14.02 -14.85
CA THR A 28 15.23 -14.72 -16.14
C THR A 28 14.06 -14.29 -17.04
N ARG A 29 14.07 -14.65 -18.32
CA ARG A 29 12.94 -14.37 -19.24
C ARG A 29 11.64 -15.00 -18.75
N SER A 30 11.67 -16.26 -18.29
CA SER A 30 10.53 -16.93 -17.67
C SER A 30 10.12 -16.26 -16.36
N GLY A 31 11.10 -15.78 -15.56
CA GLY A 31 10.87 -15.00 -14.37
C GLY A 31 10.17 -13.67 -14.65
N TRP A 32 10.53 -12.97 -15.73
CA TRP A 32 9.83 -11.75 -16.16
C TRP A 32 8.37 -12.04 -16.54
N ALA A 33 8.11 -13.08 -17.32
CA ALA A 33 6.75 -13.49 -17.68
C ALA A 33 5.91 -13.87 -16.45
N ALA A 34 6.50 -14.63 -15.51
CA ALA A 34 5.84 -14.96 -14.25
C ALA A 34 5.56 -13.71 -13.40
N LEU A 35 6.49 -12.77 -13.38
CA LEU A 35 6.34 -11.50 -12.67
C LEU A 35 5.24 -10.63 -13.28
N GLU A 36 5.17 -10.50 -14.61
CA GLU A 36 4.11 -9.78 -15.32
C GLU A 36 2.74 -10.41 -15.07
N LEU A 37 2.66 -11.75 -15.09
CA LEU A 37 1.44 -12.48 -14.74
C LEU A 37 1.02 -12.21 -13.29
N HIS A 38 1.96 -12.25 -12.36
CA HIS A 38 1.71 -11.96 -10.94
C HIS A 38 1.27 -10.52 -10.74
N LEU A 39 1.91 -9.55 -11.39
CA LEU A 39 1.54 -8.13 -11.35
C LEU A 39 0.15 -7.89 -11.97
N SER A 40 -0.17 -8.59 -13.07
CA SER A 40 -1.49 -8.52 -13.70
C SER A 40 -2.57 -9.08 -12.80
N ALA A 41 -2.29 -10.19 -12.10
CA ALA A 41 -3.18 -10.75 -11.09
C ALA A 41 -3.35 -9.83 -9.87
N GLN A 42 -2.28 -9.15 -9.45
CA GLN A 42 -2.35 -8.18 -8.34
C GLN A 42 -3.14 -6.91 -8.69
N LYS A 43 -3.24 -6.52 -9.97
CA LYS A 43 -4.11 -5.39 -10.39
C LYS A 43 -5.55 -5.59 -9.95
N GLY A 44 -6.07 -6.83 -9.99
CA GLY A 44 -7.41 -7.17 -9.50
C GLY A 44 -7.52 -7.29 -7.98
N ALA A 45 -6.38 -7.33 -7.27
CA ALA A 45 -6.34 -7.49 -5.80
C ALA A 45 -6.21 -6.16 -5.04
N LEU A 46 -6.13 -5.03 -5.74
CA LEU A 46 -6.10 -3.73 -5.10
C LEU A 46 -7.49 -3.35 -4.56
N HIS A 47 -7.49 -2.64 -3.43
CA HIS A 47 -8.71 -2.04 -2.89
C HIS A 47 -9.41 -1.23 -3.99
N PRO A 48 -10.75 -1.31 -4.15
CA PRO A 48 -11.48 -0.66 -5.25
C PRO A 48 -11.17 0.83 -5.37
N SER A 49 -11.08 1.55 -4.25
CA SER A 49 -10.75 2.99 -4.24
C SER A 49 -9.36 3.28 -4.83
N ILE A 50 -8.35 2.44 -4.53
CA ILE A 50 -7.02 2.56 -5.13
C ILE A 50 -7.11 2.23 -6.63
N GLY A 51 -7.73 1.10 -6.97
CA GLY A 51 -7.85 0.65 -8.35
C GLY A 51 -8.44 1.73 -9.27
N VAL A 52 -9.55 2.34 -8.87
CA VAL A 52 -10.21 3.42 -9.62
C VAL A 52 -9.30 4.66 -9.71
N ARG A 53 -8.68 5.05 -8.59
CA ARG A 53 -7.89 6.30 -8.51
C ARG A 53 -6.60 6.23 -9.30
N VAL A 54 -5.91 5.09 -9.29
CA VAL A 54 -4.57 4.97 -9.88
C VAL A 54 -4.55 4.29 -11.25
N ALA A 55 -5.67 3.74 -11.74
CA ALA A 55 -5.72 2.98 -12.99
C ALA A 55 -5.05 3.71 -14.16
N ARG A 56 -5.43 4.98 -14.38
CA ARG A 56 -4.88 5.80 -15.48
C ARG A 56 -3.42 6.21 -15.25
N ILE A 57 -3.02 6.36 -13.99
CA ILE A 57 -1.65 6.74 -13.62
C ILE A 57 -0.70 5.58 -13.90
N LEU A 58 -1.16 4.34 -13.70
CA LEU A 58 -0.38 3.13 -13.94
C LEU A 58 -0.21 2.79 -15.44
N GLU A 59 -0.98 3.41 -16.33
CA GLU A 59 -0.80 3.29 -17.78
C GLU A 59 0.46 4.04 -18.27
N ILE A 60 0.92 5.01 -17.52
CA ILE A 60 2.15 5.75 -17.72
C ILE A 60 3.08 5.52 -16.53
N PRO A 61 4.42 5.53 -16.71
CA PRO A 61 5.37 5.20 -15.63
C PRO A 61 5.50 6.32 -14.57
N GLN A 62 4.39 6.84 -14.08
CA GLN A 62 4.31 7.82 -12.98
C GLN A 62 3.99 7.10 -11.66
N PHE A 63 4.80 6.11 -11.32
CA PHE A 63 4.54 5.23 -10.18
C PHE A 63 4.56 5.95 -8.83
N ASP A 64 5.40 6.95 -8.65
CA ASP A 64 5.43 7.81 -7.46
C ASP A 64 4.11 8.57 -7.26
N THR A 65 3.50 9.06 -8.34
CA THR A 65 2.19 9.70 -8.31
C THR A 65 1.10 8.72 -7.88
N ALA A 66 1.13 7.47 -8.37
CA ALA A 66 0.18 6.45 -7.95
C ALA A 66 0.27 6.15 -6.44
N ILE A 67 1.48 6.11 -5.89
CA ILE A 67 1.69 5.93 -4.44
C ILE A 67 1.16 7.14 -3.64
N ARG A 68 1.42 8.38 -4.11
CA ARG A 68 0.87 9.60 -3.47
C ARG A 68 -0.64 9.57 -3.41
N GLU A 69 -1.31 9.24 -4.52
CA GLU A 69 -2.76 9.15 -4.59
C GLU A 69 -3.32 8.08 -3.63
N ALA A 70 -2.66 6.93 -3.55
CA ALA A 70 -3.05 5.90 -2.59
C ALA A 70 -2.86 6.34 -1.12
N CYS A 71 -1.80 7.08 -0.82
CA CYS A 71 -1.59 7.64 0.52
C CYS A 71 -2.66 8.69 0.87
N LEU A 72 -3.03 9.55 -0.08
CA LEU A 72 -4.11 10.54 0.11
C LEU A 72 -5.45 9.85 0.40
N LEU A 73 -5.76 8.73 -0.26
CA LEU A 73 -6.98 7.96 0.04
C LEU A 73 -6.99 7.44 1.48
N ILE A 74 -5.85 7.00 2.01
CA ILE A 74 -5.74 6.58 3.42
C ILE A 74 -5.98 7.77 4.35
N GLU A 75 -5.39 8.94 4.09
CA GLU A 75 -5.63 10.14 4.90
C GLU A 75 -7.10 10.56 4.89
N VAL A 76 -7.73 10.56 3.72
CA VAL A 76 -9.17 10.88 3.60
C VAL A 76 -9.99 9.88 4.41
N ARG A 77 -9.73 8.57 4.25
CA ARG A 77 -10.47 7.54 4.98
C ARG A 77 -10.34 7.68 6.50
N ILE A 78 -9.15 7.96 7.01
CA ILE A 78 -8.94 8.18 8.45
C ILE A 78 -9.74 9.41 8.92
N ARG A 79 -9.69 10.52 8.19
CA ARG A 79 -10.47 11.73 8.51
C ARG A 79 -11.97 11.44 8.56
N ASP A 80 -12.48 10.70 7.57
CA ASP A 80 -13.89 10.33 7.50
C ASP A 80 -14.32 9.48 8.71
N ILE A 81 -13.45 8.55 9.16
CA ILE A 81 -13.74 7.68 10.32
C ILE A 81 -13.86 8.48 11.62
N ILE A 82 -12.96 9.43 11.85
CA ILE A 82 -12.88 10.15 13.15
C ILE A 82 -13.46 11.57 13.11
N GLY A 83 -13.95 12.02 11.96
CA GLY A 83 -14.50 13.36 11.78
C GLY A 83 -13.46 14.47 12.01
N SER A 84 -12.21 14.28 11.55
CA SER A 84 -11.10 15.21 11.76
C SER A 84 -10.71 15.94 10.50
N ASP A 85 -10.27 17.18 10.64
CA ASP A 85 -9.65 17.98 9.57
C ASP A 85 -8.12 17.94 9.61
N ALA A 86 -7.53 17.22 10.54
CA ALA A 86 -6.08 17.07 10.67
C ALA A 86 -5.47 16.33 9.49
N TYR A 87 -4.15 16.45 9.32
CA TYR A 87 -3.39 15.74 8.30
C TYR A 87 -1.99 15.36 8.83
N GLY A 88 -1.37 14.38 8.19
CA GLY A 88 -0.02 13.93 8.57
C GLY A 88 0.04 13.32 9.96
N GLN A 89 1.07 13.67 10.74
CA GLN A 89 1.30 13.10 12.06
C GLN A 89 0.20 13.44 13.10
N PRO A 90 -0.33 14.66 13.17
CA PRO A 90 -1.50 14.97 14.00
C PRO A 90 -2.68 14.04 13.75
N LEU A 91 -3.04 13.80 12.48
CA LEU A 91 -4.11 12.88 12.12
C LEU A 91 -3.88 11.45 12.67
N VAL A 92 -2.65 10.93 12.55
CA VAL A 92 -2.31 9.61 13.10
C VAL A 92 -2.47 9.56 14.61
N THR A 93 -2.12 10.65 15.30
CA THR A 93 -2.24 10.75 16.75
C THR A 93 -3.70 10.81 17.20
N GLU A 94 -4.53 11.61 16.51
CA GLU A 94 -5.96 11.70 16.79
C GLU A 94 -6.66 10.36 16.52
N PHE A 95 -6.28 9.68 15.44
CA PHE A 95 -6.81 8.37 15.10
C PHE A 95 -6.49 7.32 16.18
N ASP A 96 -5.23 7.23 16.65
CA ASP A 96 -4.85 6.34 17.77
C ASP A 96 -5.66 6.63 19.03
N THR A 97 -5.86 7.91 19.35
CA THR A 97 -6.66 8.34 20.50
C THR A 97 -8.12 7.89 20.36
N SER A 98 -8.73 8.09 19.20
CA SER A 98 -10.10 7.70 18.91
C SER A 98 -10.30 6.18 18.98
N LEU A 99 -9.35 5.40 18.43
CA LEU A 99 -9.38 3.93 18.52
C LEU A 99 -9.35 3.44 19.97
N ARG A 100 -8.54 4.06 20.82
CA ARG A 100 -8.44 3.70 22.25
C ARG A 100 -9.71 4.07 23.01
N ALA A 101 -10.36 5.17 22.65
CA ALA A 101 -11.56 5.65 23.32
C ALA A 101 -12.77 4.74 23.07
N THR A 102 -12.86 4.08 21.91
CA THR A 102 -14.01 3.20 21.58
C THR A 102 -14.07 1.91 22.40
N ALA A 103 -13.04 1.54 23.13
CA ALA A 103 -12.96 0.31 23.96
C ALA A 103 -13.37 -1.00 23.25
N LYS A 104 -13.56 -0.98 21.92
CA LYS A 104 -13.98 -2.13 21.10
C LYS A 104 -12.80 -2.95 20.56
N PHE A 105 -11.57 -2.45 20.74
CA PHE A 105 -10.35 -3.09 20.22
C PHE A 105 -9.51 -3.72 21.33
N LEU A 106 -9.05 -4.94 21.09
CA LEU A 106 -8.06 -5.57 21.94
C LEU A 106 -6.70 -4.84 21.83
N PRO A 107 -5.88 -4.82 22.89
CA PRO A 107 -4.55 -4.19 22.85
C PRO A 107 -3.66 -4.69 21.72
N SER A 108 -3.74 -5.97 21.36
CA SER A 108 -3.03 -6.56 20.21
C SER A 108 -3.48 -5.98 18.86
N GLN A 109 -4.78 -5.78 18.69
CA GLN A 109 -5.36 -5.18 17.48
C GLN A 109 -4.92 -3.73 17.34
N LEU A 110 -5.01 -2.94 18.42
CA LEU A 110 -4.53 -1.55 18.46
C LEU A 110 -3.05 -1.46 18.07
N LYS A 111 -2.21 -2.36 18.60
CA LYS A 111 -0.79 -2.42 18.25
C LYS A 111 -0.57 -2.67 16.76
N THR A 112 -1.32 -3.59 16.16
CA THR A 112 -1.22 -3.92 14.73
C THR A 112 -1.67 -2.74 13.86
N VAL A 113 -2.84 -2.17 14.15
CA VAL A 113 -3.38 -1.01 13.43
C VAL A 113 -2.39 0.15 13.47
N ASN A 114 -1.88 0.48 14.66
CA ASN A 114 -0.90 1.56 14.83
C ASN A 114 0.39 1.31 14.06
N LEU A 115 0.89 0.07 14.04
CA LEU A 115 2.08 -0.27 13.28
C LEU A 115 1.87 -0.08 11.78
N ASP A 116 0.74 -0.53 11.25
CA ASP A 116 0.43 -0.45 9.83
C ASP A 116 0.22 1.01 9.38
N ILE A 117 -0.53 1.80 10.14
CA ILE A 117 -0.74 3.23 9.87
C ILE A 117 0.58 4.00 9.95
N ARG A 118 1.35 3.84 11.04
CA ARG A 118 2.66 4.50 11.17
C ARG A 118 3.63 4.11 10.07
N THR A 119 3.61 2.85 9.64
CA THR A 119 4.44 2.38 8.53
C THR A 119 4.02 3.04 7.23
N ALA A 120 2.72 3.10 6.93
CA ALA A 120 2.21 3.77 5.73
C ALA A 120 2.61 5.26 5.72
N PHE A 121 2.46 5.98 6.83
CA PHE A 121 2.80 7.41 6.90
C PHE A 121 4.30 7.67 6.91
N LYS A 122 5.08 6.99 7.74
CA LYS A 122 6.51 7.25 7.91
C LYS A 122 7.35 6.76 6.74
N PHE A 123 7.11 5.54 6.26
CA PHE A 123 7.99 4.88 5.29
C PHE A 123 7.46 4.88 3.86
N VAL A 124 6.18 5.17 3.66
CA VAL A 124 5.60 5.26 2.32
C VAL A 124 5.22 6.71 2.03
N ARG A 125 4.26 7.28 2.78
CA ARG A 125 3.74 8.63 2.51
C ARG A 125 4.83 9.70 2.53
N ASN A 126 5.62 9.79 3.59
CA ASN A 126 6.59 10.89 3.74
C ASN A 126 7.66 10.94 2.65
N PRO A 127 8.35 9.85 2.27
CA PRO A 127 9.28 9.88 1.16
C PRO A 127 8.65 10.36 -0.15
N TYR A 128 7.50 9.78 -0.51
CA TYR A 128 6.86 10.05 -1.81
C TYR A 128 6.11 11.39 -1.87
N MET A 129 5.75 12.01 -0.75
CA MET A 129 5.17 13.35 -0.74
C MET A 129 6.20 14.47 -0.89
N HIS A 130 7.46 14.22 -0.54
CA HIS A 130 8.50 15.25 -0.48
C HIS A 130 9.62 15.09 -1.51
N GLY A 131 9.58 14.06 -2.35
CA GLY A 131 10.59 13.80 -3.36
C GLY A 131 10.05 13.08 -4.59
N LEU A 132 10.80 13.16 -5.69
CA LEU A 132 10.62 12.28 -6.85
C LEU A 132 11.47 11.03 -6.61
N HIS A 133 10.85 9.89 -6.71
CA HIS A 133 11.51 8.61 -6.52
C HIS A 133 11.36 7.76 -7.77
N GLU A 134 12.49 7.44 -8.39
CA GLU A 134 12.50 6.42 -9.43
C GLU A 134 12.15 5.07 -8.80
N MET A 135 11.13 4.43 -9.33
CA MET A 135 10.73 3.09 -8.90
C MET A 135 10.33 2.24 -10.10
N THR A 136 10.47 0.94 -9.94
CA THR A 136 9.99 -0.04 -10.90
C THR A 136 8.48 -0.28 -10.69
N SER A 137 7.81 -0.80 -11.73
CA SER A 137 6.42 -1.23 -11.63
C SER A 137 6.21 -2.25 -10.49
N VAL A 138 7.16 -3.17 -10.31
CA VAL A 138 7.13 -4.18 -9.23
C VAL A 138 7.09 -3.54 -7.85
N GLN A 139 7.97 -2.56 -7.62
CA GLN A 139 8.02 -1.82 -6.35
C GLN A 139 6.73 -1.04 -6.13
N CYS A 140 6.21 -0.39 -7.17
CA CYS A 140 4.94 0.32 -7.11
C CYS A 140 3.80 -0.60 -6.71
N TYR A 141 3.62 -1.73 -7.40
CA TYR A 141 2.55 -2.68 -7.07
C TYR A 141 2.69 -3.30 -5.68
N ALA A 142 3.90 -3.59 -5.23
CA ALA A 142 4.14 -4.08 -3.86
C ALA A 142 3.69 -3.05 -2.81
N LEU A 143 3.98 -1.76 -3.02
CA LEU A 143 3.55 -0.68 -2.14
C LEU A 143 2.03 -0.47 -2.22
N LEU A 144 1.44 -0.44 -3.43
CA LEU A 144 -0.01 -0.30 -3.61
C LEU A 144 -0.77 -1.45 -2.94
N SER A 145 -0.29 -2.69 -3.04
CA SER A 145 -0.87 -3.85 -2.36
C SER A 145 -0.82 -3.70 -0.84
N ARG A 146 0.25 -3.12 -0.30
CA ARG A 146 0.37 -2.83 1.13
C ARG A 146 -0.61 -1.75 1.57
N LEU A 147 -0.71 -0.64 0.83
CA LEU A 147 -1.65 0.45 1.10
C LEU A 147 -3.11 -0.03 0.95
N SER A 148 -3.37 -0.93 0.01
CA SER A 148 -4.66 -1.59 -0.18
C SER A 148 -5.11 -2.34 1.08
N ARG A 149 -4.21 -3.11 1.70
CA ARG A 149 -4.52 -3.79 2.97
C ARG A 149 -4.81 -2.82 4.12
N VAL A 150 -4.12 -1.68 4.15
CA VAL A 150 -4.43 -0.62 5.13
C VAL A 150 -5.84 -0.08 4.91
N LEU A 151 -6.28 0.15 3.68
CA LEU A 151 -7.66 0.60 3.39
C LEU A 151 -8.70 -0.45 3.79
N VAL A 152 -8.47 -1.74 3.49
CA VAL A 152 -9.37 -2.82 3.94
C VAL A 152 -9.50 -2.84 5.47
N MET A 153 -8.40 -2.66 6.18
CA MET A 153 -8.41 -2.55 7.64
C MET A 153 -9.20 -1.30 8.11
N LEU A 154 -9.03 -0.17 7.45
CA LEU A 154 -9.77 1.07 7.77
C LEU A 154 -11.27 0.91 7.51
N ASP A 155 -11.68 0.21 6.46
CA ASP A 155 -13.10 -0.09 6.21
C ASP A 155 -13.70 -0.92 7.34
N GLN A 156 -12.99 -1.95 7.83
CA GLN A 156 -13.41 -2.74 8.98
C GLN A 156 -13.53 -1.90 10.26
N ILE A 157 -12.60 -0.96 10.47
CA ILE A 157 -12.65 -0.03 11.59
C ILE A 157 -13.86 0.90 11.46
N GLN A 158 -14.13 1.43 10.28
CA GLN A 158 -15.30 2.27 10.02
C GLN A 158 -16.60 1.55 10.36
N ASP A 159 -16.74 0.28 9.98
CA ASP A 159 -17.90 -0.55 10.32
C ASP A 159 -18.07 -0.74 11.84
N ILE A 160 -16.96 -0.81 12.59
CA ILE A 160 -17.00 -0.90 14.05
C ILE A 160 -17.49 0.43 14.65
N PHE A 161 -16.99 1.56 14.18
CA PHE A 161 -17.43 2.90 14.63
C PHE A 161 -18.89 3.15 14.34
N ALA A 162 -19.36 2.81 13.12
CA ALA A 162 -20.75 2.96 12.74
C ALA A 162 -21.69 2.17 13.66
N ARG A 163 -21.39 0.89 13.90
CA ARG A 163 -22.17 0.03 14.82
C ARG A 163 -22.18 0.55 16.25
N SER A 164 -21.07 1.11 16.73
CA SER A 164 -21.02 1.70 18.08
C SER A 164 -21.92 2.92 18.21
N ALA A 165 -21.96 3.77 17.20
CA ALA A 165 -22.84 4.94 17.18
C ALA A 165 -24.33 4.57 17.14
N ASP A 166 -24.69 3.48 16.46
CA ASP A 166 -26.08 3.00 16.41
C ASP A 166 -26.50 2.37 17.75
N GLU A 167 -25.60 1.63 18.43
CA GLU A 167 -25.83 1.08 19.78
C GLU A 167 -26.08 2.19 20.81
N GLU A 168 -25.33 3.29 20.76
CA GLU A 168 -25.50 4.43 21.67
C GLU A 168 -26.82 5.20 21.44
N ARG A 169 -27.34 5.23 20.20
CA ARG A 169 -28.62 5.87 19.87
C ARG A 169 -29.83 5.04 20.26
N ALA A 170 -29.66 3.75 20.46
CA ALA A 170 -30.73 2.81 20.79
C ALA A 170 -31.01 2.70 22.30
N VAL A 171 -30.18 3.33 23.14
CA VAL A 171 -30.31 3.41 24.60
C VAL A 171 -30.90 4.73 25.03
#